data_74f662dc4ddfcc33d443843adf18e7c7
#
_entry.id   74f662dc4ddfcc33d443843adf18e7c7
#
_cell.length_a   1.000
_cell.length_b   1.000
_cell.length_c   1.000
_cell.angle_alpha   90.00
_cell.angle_beta   90.00
_cell.angle_gamma   90.00
#
_symmetry.space_group_name_H-M   'P 1'
#
loop_
_entity.id
_entity.type
_entity.pdbx_description
1 polymer ?
#
loop_
_entity_poly.entity_id
_entity_poly.type
_entity_poly.pdbx_seq_one_letter_code
_entity_poly.pdbx_strand_id
1 'polypeptide(L)'
;MTSPPLHHKESPFFAADRGAYWRHLHELGPVVEITTGDPTLHGYYLTRQDDVRAALLDPYTFVSPPKTFAITLFGAPLPQVPLSCETPSDHARFSRVLHPLFSPKALAPFAPALHARAAALVDTVAAKGHCDATKLADTYACQALLTVCGLPPEDRRAAVLTRAAVIGDSTGAAQLELVKWLNTSLDAGRVNPQRPPGILWPLLERLVDDKDFPLSRVEVVAVILLLFSVAGIEMVAAVTCFALLHLARDPELRAQLREDPAQIPAFVEEMLRLESPGPAIPRMTTREVDIGGVTIPAHSAVWLALEAAGRANGGDEISMDSNGEIQRQRHWAFGGGMHRCLGLHLARLEMAAFVTEWLSRIPNFELEPGFSPAVVHKPTSVTHLGSLMLRWADDSQP
;
A
#
# COMPACT_ATOMS: atom_id res chain seq x y z
N MET A 1 12.30 35.17 6.14
CA MET A 1 11.45 34.15 5.53
C MET A 1 12.12 32.81 5.81
N THR A 2 11.46 31.91 6.50
CA THR A 2 11.97 30.53 6.68
C THR A 2 11.93 29.84 5.32
N SER A 3 12.96 29.05 4.98
CA SER A 3 12.97 28.27 3.74
C SER A 3 11.75 27.33 3.72
N PRO A 4 11.14 27.10 2.54
CA PRO A 4 10.05 26.14 2.40
C PRO A 4 10.46 24.75 2.94
N PRO A 5 9.53 23.97 3.52
CA PRO A 5 9.82 22.63 4.03
C PRO A 5 10.21 21.67 2.90
N LEU A 6 11.04 20.67 3.23
CA LEU A 6 11.42 19.61 2.30
C LEU A 6 10.23 18.66 2.07
N HIS A 7 10.15 18.13 0.86
CA HIS A 7 9.25 17.02 0.53
C HIS A 7 9.51 15.82 1.47
N HIS A 8 8.44 15.12 1.90
CA HIS A 8 8.54 14.04 2.89
C HIS A 8 9.58 12.97 2.54
N LYS A 9 9.78 12.67 1.26
CA LYS A 9 10.79 11.69 0.80
C LYS A 9 12.23 12.14 1.06
N GLU A 10 12.48 13.42 1.14
CA GLU A 10 13.81 14.01 1.35
C GLU A 10 13.98 14.58 2.76
N SER A 11 12.93 14.56 3.57
CA SER A 11 12.92 15.18 4.89
C SER A 11 13.45 14.25 5.98
N PRO A 12 14.61 14.53 6.59
CA PRO A 12 15.05 13.80 7.79
C PRO A 12 14.06 13.94 8.95
N PHE A 13 13.33 15.08 9.03
CA PHE A 13 12.30 15.30 10.03
C PHE A 13 11.14 14.33 9.88
N PHE A 14 10.66 14.10 8.65
CA PHE A 14 9.63 13.09 8.39
C PHE A 14 10.12 11.69 8.77
N ALA A 15 11.35 11.34 8.43
CA ALA A 15 11.91 10.04 8.76
C ALA A 15 12.06 9.83 10.28
N ALA A 16 12.30 10.90 11.04
CA ALA A 16 12.43 10.86 12.50
C ALA A 16 11.07 10.82 13.21
N ASP A 17 10.13 11.67 12.81
CA ASP A 17 8.79 11.79 13.40
C ASP A 17 7.78 12.26 12.35
N ARG A 18 7.03 11.29 11.81
CA ARG A 18 6.01 11.53 10.78
C ARG A 18 4.88 12.43 11.29
N GLY A 19 4.42 12.18 12.51
CA GLY A 19 3.34 12.95 13.12
C GLY A 19 3.72 14.43 13.30
N ALA A 20 4.88 14.68 13.89
CA ALA A 20 5.39 16.03 14.06
C ALA A 20 5.62 16.76 12.73
N TYR A 21 6.11 16.05 11.71
CA TYR A 21 6.28 16.61 10.37
C TYR A 21 4.93 17.09 9.79
N TRP A 22 3.89 16.25 9.85
CA TRP A 22 2.58 16.62 9.30
C TRP A 22 1.90 17.72 10.10
N ARG A 23 2.03 17.72 11.44
CA ARG A 23 1.55 18.83 12.27
C ARG A 23 2.23 20.14 11.89
N HIS A 24 3.55 20.13 11.75
CA HIS A 24 4.30 21.31 11.32
C HIS A 24 3.80 21.85 9.97
N LEU A 25 3.62 20.99 8.96
CA LEU A 25 3.06 21.44 7.67
C LEU A 25 1.65 21.99 7.80
N HIS A 26 0.81 21.39 8.64
CA HIS A 26 -0.55 21.85 8.86
C HIS A 26 -0.61 23.24 9.51
N GLU A 27 0.33 23.53 10.41
CA GLU A 27 0.51 24.85 11.06
C GLU A 27 0.94 25.93 10.07
N LEU A 28 1.71 25.59 9.04
CA LEU A 28 2.12 26.52 8.00
C LEU A 28 0.94 26.98 7.12
N GLY A 29 -0.10 26.17 6.99
CA GLY A 29 -1.32 26.53 6.26
C GLY A 29 -1.99 25.40 5.51
N PRO A 30 -3.10 25.67 4.84
CA PRO A 30 -3.86 24.69 4.05
C PRO A 30 -3.10 24.23 2.81
N VAL A 31 -2.30 25.13 2.23
CA VAL A 31 -1.45 24.91 1.06
C VAL A 31 -0.04 25.30 1.43
N VAL A 32 0.88 24.37 1.27
CA VAL A 32 2.29 24.57 1.64
C VAL A 32 3.15 24.30 0.41
N GLU A 33 3.84 25.33 -0.07
CA GLU A 33 4.88 25.16 -1.07
C GLU A 33 6.04 24.34 -0.50
N ILE A 34 6.55 23.38 -1.25
CA ILE A 34 7.61 22.47 -0.81
C ILE A 34 8.88 22.66 -1.62
N THR A 35 10.00 22.57 -0.93
CA THR A 35 11.33 22.54 -1.53
C THR A 35 11.81 21.11 -1.68
N THR A 36 12.50 20.81 -2.75
CA THR A 36 13.07 19.51 -3.05
C THR A 36 14.30 19.65 -3.93
N GLY A 37 15.24 18.71 -3.80
CA GLY A 37 16.38 18.57 -4.71
C GLY A 37 16.00 17.96 -6.06
N ASP A 38 14.84 17.28 -6.13
CA ASP A 38 14.29 16.71 -7.35
C ASP A 38 13.18 17.62 -7.91
N PRO A 39 13.39 18.28 -9.07
CA PRO A 39 12.40 19.17 -9.67
C PRO A 39 11.03 18.50 -9.93
N THR A 40 10.98 17.18 -10.04
CA THR A 40 9.74 16.44 -10.27
C THR A 40 8.86 16.35 -9.01
N LEU A 41 9.45 16.61 -7.84
CA LEU A 41 8.77 16.61 -6.56
C LEU A 41 8.40 18.03 -6.10
N HIS A 42 8.88 19.08 -6.77
CA HIS A 42 8.53 20.46 -6.44
C HIS A 42 7.05 20.73 -6.69
N GLY A 43 6.39 21.46 -5.79
CA GLY A 43 4.98 21.80 -5.91
C GLY A 43 4.35 22.20 -4.58
N TYR A 44 3.10 21.82 -4.39
CA TYR A 44 2.30 22.23 -3.24
C TYR A 44 1.76 21.01 -2.50
N TYR A 45 1.79 21.02 -1.16
CA TYR A 45 0.99 20.10 -0.35
C TYR A 45 -0.39 20.71 -0.05
N LEU A 46 -1.44 19.90 -0.18
CA LEU A 46 -2.71 20.11 0.48
C LEU A 46 -2.72 19.30 1.77
N THR A 47 -2.80 19.97 2.93
CA THR A 47 -2.67 19.33 4.24
C THR A 47 -4.01 19.15 4.96
N ARG A 48 -5.03 19.96 4.62
CA ARG A 48 -6.35 19.89 5.26
C ARG A 48 -7.21 18.81 4.67
N GLN A 49 -7.96 18.12 5.51
CA GLN A 49 -8.83 17.03 5.11
C GLN A 49 -9.83 17.41 4.03
N ASP A 50 -10.49 18.55 4.18
CA ASP A 50 -11.52 18.95 3.22
C ASP A 50 -10.95 19.31 1.86
N ASP A 51 -9.76 19.92 1.82
CA ASP A 51 -9.06 20.26 0.57
C ASP A 51 -8.56 18.99 -0.11
N VAL A 52 -7.96 18.06 0.65
CA VAL A 52 -7.56 16.73 0.15
C VAL A 52 -8.77 15.97 -0.40
N ARG A 53 -9.90 15.98 0.33
CA ARG A 53 -11.14 15.35 -0.11
C ARG A 53 -11.67 15.99 -1.39
N ALA A 54 -11.73 17.33 -1.46
CA ALA A 54 -12.21 18.04 -2.63
C ALA A 54 -11.36 17.71 -3.86
N ALA A 55 -10.03 17.74 -3.73
CA ALA A 55 -9.11 17.40 -4.80
C ALA A 55 -9.20 15.93 -5.25
N LEU A 56 -9.41 14.98 -4.33
CA LEU A 56 -9.64 13.57 -4.65
C LEU A 56 -10.94 13.34 -5.45
N LEU A 57 -11.95 14.20 -5.25
CA LEU A 57 -13.27 14.07 -5.88
C LEU A 57 -13.40 14.90 -7.16
N ASP A 58 -12.44 15.76 -7.48
CA ASP A 58 -12.40 16.55 -8.72
C ASP A 58 -11.36 16.03 -9.72
N PRO A 59 -11.68 15.01 -10.51
CA PRO A 59 -10.74 14.41 -11.46
C PRO A 59 -10.52 15.28 -12.71
N TYR A 60 -11.23 16.39 -12.86
CA TYR A 60 -11.08 17.30 -13.99
C TYR A 60 -10.08 18.43 -13.71
N THR A 61 -10.02 18.88 -12.46
CA THR A 61 -9.06 19.90 -12.03
C THR A 61 -7.76 19.28 -11.52
N PHE A 62 -7.83 18.14 -10.79
CA PHE A 62 -6.68 17.48 -10.20
C PHE A 62 -6.46 16.11 -10.86
N VAL A 63 -5.84 16.13 -12.04
CA VAL A 63 -5.60 14.91 -12.83
C VAL A 63 -4.43 14.10 -12.29
N SER A 64 -4.47 12.78 -12.48
CA SER A 64 -3.29 11.94 -12.26
C SER A 64 -2.19 12.31 -13.26
N PRO A 65 -0.94 12.57 -12.82
CA PRO A 65 0.13 12.90 -13.75
C PRO A 65 0.49 11.66 -14.59
N PRO A 66 0.32 11.69 -15.90
CA PRO A 66 0.50 10.50 -16.76
C PRO A 66 1.93 9.98 -16.76
N LYS A 67 2.91 10.87 -16.55
CA LYS A 67 4.35 10.53 -16.63
C LYS A 67 4.92 9.98 -15.33
N THR A 68 4.30 10.23 -14.18
CA THR A 68 4.91 9.90 -12.87
C THR A 68 4.75 8.44 -12.50
N PHE A 69 3.68 7.76 -12.93
CA PHE A 69 3.45 6.34 -12.63
C PHE A 69 3.85 5.39 -13.75
N ALA A 70 3.76 5.83 -15.00
CA ALA A 70 4.02 4.95 -16.14
C ALA A 70 5.52 4.74 -16.43
N ILE A 71 6.35 5.76 -16.19
CA ILE A 71 7.78 5.74 -16.58
C ILE A 71 8.66 5.14 -15.50
N THR A 72 8.32 5.35 -14.22
CA THR A 72 9.16 4.93 -13.09
C THR A 72 9.08 3.44 -12.77
N LEU A 73 7.99 2.76 -13.13
CA LEU A 73 7.85 1.34 -12.79
C LEU A 73 8.67 0.40 -13.70
N PHE A 74 8.93 0.76 -14.97
CA PHE A 74 9.48 -0.22 -15.92
C PHE A 74 10.45 0.38 -16.98
N GLY A 75 10.83 1.65 -16.88
CA GLY A 75 11.78 2.27 -17.85
C GLY A 75 11.30 2.31 -19.30
N ALA A 76 10.10 1.81 -19.60
CA ALA A 76 9.47 1.80 -20.91
C ALA A 76 8.06 2.39 -20.82
N PRO A 77 7.52 2.98 -21.92
CA PRO A 77 6.15 3.46 -21.93
C PRO A 77 5.19 2.26 -21.74
N LEU A 78 4.58 2.19 -20.55
CA LEU A 78 3.54 1.22 -20.31
C LEU A 78 2.24 1.62 -21.03
N PRO A 79 1.41 0.64 -21.40
CA PRO A 79 0.04 0.91 -21.77
C PRO A 79 -0.69 1.60 -20.61
N GLN A 80 -1.78 2.26 -20.92
CA GLN A 80 -2.62 2.90 -19.91
C GLN A 80 -3.05 1.89 -18.83
N VAL A 81 -2.93 2.30 -17.57
CA VAL A 81 -3.39 1.55 -16.40
C VAL A 81 -4.33 2.42 -15.58
N PRO A 82 -5.16 1.87 -14.68
CA PRO A 82 -6.13 2.67 -13.92
C PRO A 82 -5.54 3.92 -13.26
N LEU A 83 -4.32 3.83 -12.73
CA LEU A 83 -3.65 4.95 -12.06
C LEU A 83 -3.19 6.06 -13.01
N SER A 84 -3.00 5.77 -14.30
CA SER A 84 -2.56 6.73 -15.31
C SER A 84 -3.70 7.26 -16.19
N CYS A 85 -4.96 6.86 -15.91
CA CYS A 85 -6.11 7.39 -16.62
C CYS A 85 -6.37 8.84 -16.24
N GLU A 86 -6.33 9.74 -17.21
CA GLU A 86 -6.60 11.17 -17.01
C GLU A 86 -8.10 11.49 -17.05
N THR A 87 -8.89 10.67 -17.75
CA THR A 87 -10.31 10.89 -17.95
C THR A 87 -11.17 9.85 -17.22
N PRO A 88 -12.36 10.24 -16.71
CA PRO A 88 -13.29 9.30 -16.12
C PRO A 88 -13.76 8.20 -17.07
N SER A 89 -13.87 8.46 -18.38
CA SER A 89 -14.25 7.47 -19.38
C SER A 89 -13.23 6.38 -19.56
N ASP A 90 -11.93 6.73 -19.62
CA ASP A 90 -10.84 5.76 -19.72
C ASP A 90 -10.75 4.91 -18.46
N HIS A 91 -10.86 5.55 -17.29
CA HIS A 91 -10.86 4.84 -16.02
C HIS A 91 -12.05 3.90 -15.86
N ALA A 92 -13.26 4.31 -16.29
CA ALA A 92 -14.47 3.50 -16.20
C ALA A 92 -14.35 2.18 -16.97
N ARG A 93 -13.58 2.12 -18.04
CA ARG A 93 -13.30 0.92 -18.82
C ARG A 93 -12.59 -0.14 -17.97
N PHE A 94 -11.57 0.25 -17.22
CA PHE A 94 -10.86 -0.61 -16.26
C PHE A 94 -11.75 -0.97 -15.06
N SER A 95 -12.40 0.01 -14.46
CA SER A 95 -13.21 -0.16 -13.25
C SER A 95 -14.32 -1.18 -13.44
N ARG A 96 -14.99 -1.16 -14.60
CA ARG A 96 -16.06 -2.09 -14.95
C ARG A 96 -15.59 -3.56 -14.93
N VAL A 97 -14.35 -3.78 -15.29
CA VAL A 97 -13.75 -5.13 -15.35
C VAL A 97 -13.14 -5.52 -13.98
N LEU A 98 -12.45 -4.60 -13.34
CA LEU A 98 -11.61 -4.93 -12.19
C LEU A 98 -12.35 -4.87 -10.85
N HIS A 99 -13.25 -3.89 -10.64
CA HIS A 99 -13.94 -3.74 -9.34
C HIS A 99 -14.70 -5.01 -8.90
N PRO A 100 -15.42 -5.75 -9.77
CA PRO A 100 -16.07 -6.98 -9.36
C PRO A 100 -15.11 -8.02 -8.78
N LEU A 101 -13.87 -8.11 -9.30
CA LEU A 101 -12.86 -9.09 -8.89
C LEU A 101 -12.30 -8.79 -7.48
N PHE A 102 -12.28 -7.52 -7.07
CA PHE A 102 -11.79 -7.08 -5.78
C PHE A 102 -12.92 -6.72 -4.80
N SER A 103 -14.16 -7.12 -5.10
CA SER A 103 -15.29 -6.93 -4.19
C SER A 103 -15.17 -7.82 -2.94
N PRO A 104 -15.75 -7.42 -1.78
CA PRO A 104 -15.76 -8.26 -0.59
C PRO A 104 -16.29 -9.68 -0.85
N LYS A 105 -17.33 -9.81 -1.70
CA LYS A 105 -17.92 -11.10 -2.06
C LYS A 105 -16.94 -11.98 -2.85
N ALA A 106 -16.18 -11.40 -3.76
CA ALA A 106 -15.20 -12.14 -4.56
C ALA A 106 -13.99 -12.57 -3.74
N LEU A 107 -13.61 -11.78 -2.74
CA LEU A 107 -12.43 -12.00 -1.90
C LEU A 107 -12.72 -12.88 -0.67
N ALA A 108 -13.94 -12.92 -0.17
CA ALA A 108 -14.31 -13.69 1.03
C ALA A 108 -13.86 -15.18 0.99
N PRO A 109 -13.94 -15.91 -0.15
CA PRO A 109 -13.49 -17.30 -0.21
C PRO A 109 -11.98 -17.49 0.03
N PHE A 110 -11.17 -16.45 -0.11
CA PHE A 110 -9.72 -16.53 0.08
C PHE A 110 -9.29 -16.31 1.53
N ALA A 111 -10.15 -15.77 2.41
CA ALA A 111 -9.78 -15.47 3.80
C ALA A 111 -9.15 -16.65 4.54
N PRO A 112 -9.70 -17.90 4.50
CA PRO A 112 -9.06 -19.04 5.17
C PRO A 112 -7.65 -19.35 4.62
N ALA A 113 -7.44 -19.19 3.32
CA ALA A 113 -6.15 -19.43 2.69
C ALA A 113 -5.13 -18.35 3.10
N LEU A 114 -5.54 -17.09 3.24
CA LEU A 114 -4.69 -16.00 3.72
C LEU A 114 -4.25 -16.23 5.16
N HIS A 115 -5.17 -16.64 6.05
CA HIS A 115 -4.84 -17.04 7.42
C HIS A 115 -3.86 -18.22 7.44
N ALA A 116 -4.12 -19.28 6.67
CA ALA A 116 -3.23 -20.43 6.60
C ALA A 116 -1.81 -20.06 6.12
N ARG A 117 -1.68 -19.11 5.17
CA ARG A 117 -0.37 -18.62 4.72
C ARG A 117 0.36 -17.82 5.80
N ALA A 118 -0.35 -16.91 6.47
CA ALA A 118 0.22 -16.16 7.58
C ALA A 118 0.69 -17.11 8.69
N ALA A 119 -0.15 -18.05 9.09
CA ALA A 119 0.13 -19.07 10.08
C ALA A 119 1.42 -19.84 9.74
N ALA A 120 1.45 -20.48 8.56
CA ALA A 120 2.59 -21.27 8.12
C ALA A 120 3.89 -20.46 8.08
N LEU A 121 3.81 -19.17 7.72
CA LEU A 121 4.98 -18.32 7.66
C LEU A 121 5.48 -17.91 9.05
N VAL A 122 4.58 -17.56 9.96
CA VAL A 122 4.92 -17.23 11.36
C VAL A 122 5.51 -18.45 12.08
N ASP A 123 4.97 -19.65 11.84
CA ASP A 123 5.49 -20.90 12.41
C ASP A 123 6.96 -21.14 12.04
N THR A 124 7.44 -20.64 10.87
CA THR A 124 8.87 -20.78 10.48
C THR A 124 9.84 -20.04 11.41
N VAL A 125 9.35 -19.07 12.17
CA VAL A 125 10.17 -18.22 13.04
C VAL A 125 9.79 -18.36 14.51
N ALA A 126 8.61 -18.84 14.86
CA ALA A 126 8.10 -18.88 16.22
C ALA A 126 9.08 -19.52 17.21
N ALA A 127 9.69 -20.66 16.86
CA ALA A 127 10.66 -21.34 17.69
C ALA A 127 12.09 -20.72 17.66
N LYS A 128 12.33 -19.67 16.86
CA LYS A 128 13.66 -19.04 16.75
C LYS A 128 13.90 -17.96 17.80
N GLY A 129 12.85 -17.46 18.43
CA GLY A 129 12.92 -16.37 19.41
C GLY A 129 13.22 -14.99 18.82
N HIS A 130 13.47 -14.86 17.53
CA HIS A 130 13.75 -13.57 16.86
C HIS A 130 13.55 -13.65 15.36
N CYS A 131 13.30 -12.51 14.73
CA CYS A 131 13.32 -12.37 13.27
C CYS A 131 13.43 -10.91 12.80
N ASP A 132 13.74 -10.75 11.51
CA ASP A 132 13.47 -9.52 10.78
C ASP A 132 12.05 -9.60 10.19
N ALA A 133 11.09 -8.94 10.82
CA ALA A 133 9.68 -9.00 10.43
C ALA A 133 9.40 -8.40 9.04
N THR A 134 10.30 -7.53 8.51
CA THR A 134 10.11 -6.98 7.15
C THR A 134 10.20 -8.08 6.10
N LYS A 135 11.09 -9.06 6.29
CA LYS A 135 11.24 -10.18 5.36
C LYS A 135 10.03 -11.11 5.37
N LEU A 136 9.41 -11.30 6.55
CA LEU A 136 8.19 -12.09 6.65
C LEU A 136 7.02 -11.38 6.00
N ALA A 137 6.84 -10.09 6.27
CA ALA A 137 5.75 -9.29 5.70
C ALA A 137 5.84 -9.22 4.16
N ASP A 138 7.03 -9.01 3.60
CA ASP A 138 7.27 -9.06 2.15
C ASP A 138 6.91 -10.44 1.55
N THR A 139 7.32 -11.52 2.23
CA THR A 139 7.06 -12.90 1.77
C THR A 139 5.57 -13.20 1.85
N TYR A 140 4.91 -12.82 2.95
CA TYR A 140 3.48 -13.01 3.13
C TYR A 140 2.66 -12.27 2.07
N ALA A 141 2.90 -10.97 1.87
CA ALA A 141 2.17 -10.18 0.90
C ALA A 141 2.29 -10.75 -0.52
N CYS A 142 3.48 -11.23 -0.90
CA CYS A 142 3.68 -11.92 -2.19
C CYS A 142 2.87 -13.22 -2.28
N GLN A 143 2.94 -14.08 -1.27
CA GLN A 143 2.21 -15.36 -1.24
C GLN A 143 0.70 -15.16 -1.20
N ALA A 144 0.22 -14.17 -0.46
CA ALA A 144 -1.19 -13.80 -0.38
C ALA A 144 -1.72 -13.35 -1.74
N LEU A 145 -1.02 -12.45 -2.41
CA LEU A 145 -1.38 -11.99 -3.75
C LEU A 145 -1.39 -13.14 -4.77
N LEU A 146 -0.36 -13.99 -4.78
CA LEU A 146 -0.31 -15.17 -5.65
C LEU A 146 -1.51 -16.10 -5.39
N THR A 147 -1.85 -16.33 -4.13
CA THR A 147 -3.00 -17.15 -3.72
C THR A 147 -4.31 -16.58 -4.28
N VAL A 148 -4.55 -15.28 -4.09
CA VAL A 148 -5.77 -14.61 -4.57
C VAL A 148 -5.84 -14.56 -6.09
N CYS A 149 -4.69 -14.39 -6.74
CA CYS A 149 -4.60 -14.44 -8.21
C CYS A 149 -4.82 -15.85 -8.79
N GLY A 150 -4.70 -16.92 -7.99
CA GLY A 150 -4.76 -18.31 -8.44
C GLY A 150 -3.45 -18.80 -9.03
N LEU A 151 -2.34 -18.17 -8.71
CA LEU A 151 -0.98 -18.54 -9.11
C LEU A 151 -0.31 -19.36 -7.98
N PRO A 152 0.72 -20.17 -8.30
CA PRO A 152 1.41 -20.97 -7.27
C PRO A 152 2.05 -20.08 -6.19
N PRO A 153 1.57 -20.11 -4.94
CA PRO A 153 2.05 -19.21 -3.89
C PRO A 153 3.47 -19.52 -3.41
N GLU A 154 3.97 -20.70 -3.73
CA GLU A 154 5.35 -21.13 -3.42
C GLU A 154 6.36 -20.71 -4.50
N ASP A 155 5.93 -20.06 -5.58
CA ASP A 155 6.84 -19.63 -6.64
C ASP A 155 7.64 -18.39 -6.19
N ARG A 156 8.80 -18.65 -5.61
CA ARG A 156 9.74 -17.62 -5.14
C ARG A 156 10.24 -16.69 -6.24
N ARG A 157 10.12 -17.08 -7.53
CA ARG A 157 10.55 -16.23 -8.66
C ARG A 157 9.73 -14.96 -8.72
N ALA A 158 8.42 -15.02 -8.44
CA ALA A 158 7.56 -13.85 -8.38
C ALA A 158 8.12 -12.80 -7.40
N ALA A 159 8.41 -13.20 -6.16
CA ALA A 159 8.95 -12.29 -5.15
C ALA A 159 10.33 -11.73 -5.53
N VAL A 160 11.23 -12.58 -6.05
CA VAL A 160 12.57 -12.17 -6.47
C VAL A 160 12.51 -11.20 -7.65
N LEU A 161 11.71 -11.53 -8.68
CA LEU A 161 11.58 -10.70 -9.88
C LEU A 161 10.88 -9.38 -9.57
N THR A 162 9.84 -9.39 -8.74
CA THR A 162 9.17 -8.17 -8.29
C THR A 162 10.13 -7.26 -7.54
N ARG A 163 10.88 -7.80 -6.59
CA ARG A 163 11.87 -7.05 -5.82
C ARG A 163 12.95 -6.46 -6.73
N ALA A 164 13.51 -7.24 -7.64
CA ALA A 164 14.52 -6.78 -8.59
C ALA A 164 13.98 -5.72 -9.54
N ALA A 165 12.75 -5.91 -10.04
CA ALA A 165 12.08 -4.96 -10.93
C ALA A 165 11.82 -3.60 -10.27
N VAL A 166 11.57 -3.58 -8.96
CA VAL A 166 11.21 -2.40 -8.20
C VAL A 166 12.45 -1.68 -7.62
N ILE A 167 13.46 -2.44 -7.14
CA ILE A 167 14.53 -1.88 -6.30
C ILE A 167 15.73 -1.37 -7.11
N GLY A 168 15.87 -1.70 -8.38
CA GLY A 168 17.01 -1.11 -9.05
C GLY A 168 17.68 -1.85 -10.16
N ASP A 169 16.94 -2.57 -10.98
CA ASP A 169 17.50 -2.96 -12.26
C ASP A 169 17.34 -1.83 -13.28
N SER A 170 18.35 -0.97 -13.33
CA SER A 170 18.41 0.11 -14.31
C SER A 170 18.44 -0.38 -15.77
N THR A 171 18.63 -1.69 -15.98
CA THR A 171 18.69 -2.31 -17.33
C THR A 171 17.31 -2.75 -17.83
N GLY A 172 16.31 -2.83 -16.97
CA GLY A 172 14.97 -3.35 -17.31
C GLY A 172 14.91 -4.88 -17.49
N ALA A 173 16.00 -5.60 -17.20
CA ALA A 173 16.05 -7.05 -17.39
C ALA A 173 15.12 -7.79 -16.44
N ALA A 174 15.07 -7.39 -15.16
CA ALA A 174 14.17 -7.98 -14.17
C ALA A 174 12.70 -7.75 -14.50
N GLN A 175 12.35 -6.56 -15.03
CA GLN A 175 11.01 -6.25 -15.50
C GLN A 175 10.62 -7.18 -16.67
N LEU A 176 11.51 -7.36 -17.62
CA LEU A 176 11.27 -8.25 -18.77
C LEU A 176 11.07 -9.71 -18.34
N GLU A 177 11.89 -10.18 -17.41
CA GLU A 177 11.75 -11.54 -16.84
C GLU A 177 10.45 -11.69 -16.04
N LEU A 178 10.01 -10.67 -15.29
CA LEU A 178 8.73 -10.67 -14.60
C LEU A 178 7.56 -10.76 -15.59
N VAL A 179 7.61 -10.00 -16.69
CA VAL A 179 6.61 -10.08 -17.78
C VAL A 179 6.58 -11.48 -18.41
N LYS A 180 7.74 -12.07 -18.70
CA LYS A 180 7.83 -13.44 -19.27
C LYS A 180 7.29 -14.46 -18.31
N TRP A 181 7.70 -14.40 -17.03
CA TRP A 181 7.21 -15.29 -15.99
C TRP A 181 5.69 -15.21 -15.87
N LEU A 182 5.14 -13.98 -15.79
CA LEU A 182 3.71 -13.77 -15.69
C LEU A 182 2.95 -14.36 -16.87
N ASN A 183 3.34 -14.02 -18.10
CA ASN A 183 2.69 -14.56 -19.29
C ASN A 183 2.72 -16.09 -19.33
N THR A 184 3.88 -16.69 -19.02
CA THR A 184 4.02 -18.14 -18.96
C THR A 184 3.10 -18.78 -17.91
N SER A 185 3.04 -18.17 -16.71
CA SER A 185 2.20 -18.65 -15.61
C SER A 185 0.69 -18.52 -15.93
N LEU A 186 0.29 -17.42 -16.55
CA LEU A 186 -1.09 -17.19 -16.95
C LEU A 186 -1.52 -18.16 -18.06
N ASP A 187 -0.69 -18.37 -19.08
CA ASP A 187 -1.00 -19.29 -20.19
C ASP A 187 -1.04 -20.74 -19.70
N ALA A 188 -0.11 -21.16 -18.86
CA ALA A 188 -0.10 -22.49 -18.24
C ALA A 188 -1.32 -22.71 -17.33
N GLY A 189 -1.65 -21.72 -16.48
CA GLY A 189 -2.80 -21.81 -15.59
C GLY A 189 -4.14 -21.86 -16.33
N ARG A 190 -4.26 -21.12 -17.44
CA ARG A 190 -5.49 -21.10 -18.23
C ARG A 190 -5.88 -22.49 -18.78
N VAL A 191 -4.91 -23.30 -19.16
CA VAL A 191 -5.15 -24.64 -19.73
C VAL A 191 -5.11 -25.75 -18.68
N ASN A 192 -4.75 -25.45 -17.43
CA ASN A 192 -4.70 -26.44 -16.37
C ASN A 192 -6.09 -26.63 -15.71
N PRO A 193 -6.74 -27.80 -15.85
CA PRO A 193 -8.03 -28.04 -15.21
C PRO A 193 -7.96 -28.15 -13.68
N GLN A 194 -6.75 -28.36 -13.13
CA GLN A 194 -6.51 -28.45 -11.69
C GLN A 194 -5.91 -27.16 -11.10
N ARG A 195 -5.99 -26.04 -11.85
CA ARG A 195 -5.50 -24.75 -11.36
C ARG A 195 -6.19 -24.35 -10.05
N PRO A 196 -5.49 -23.69 -9.13
CA PRO A 196 -6.10 -23.13 -7.93
C PRO A 196 -7.19 -22.10 -8.31
N PRO A 197 -8.24 -21.93 -7.49
CA PRO A 197 -9.18 -20.83 -7.66
C PRO A 197 -8.45 -19.49 -7.60
N GLY A 198 -8.85 -18.53 -8.41
CA GLY A 198 -8.21 -17.21 -8.44
C GLY A 198 -9.04 -16.18 -9.20
N ILE A 199 -8.87 -14.91 -8.80
CA ILE A 199 -9.60 -13.78 -9.43
C ILE A 199 -9.17 -13.51 -10.87
N LEU A 200 -7.99 -13.98 -11.29
CA LEU A 200 -7.48 -13.74 -12.64
C LEU A 200 -8.14 -14.63 -13.69
N TRP A 201 -8.60 -15.81 -13.32
CA TRP A 201 -9.11 -16.77 -14.31
C TRP A 201 -10.36 -16.28 -15.02
N PRO A 202 -11.39 -15.77 -14.34
CA PRO A 202 -12.56 -15.19 -15.04
C PRO A 202 -12.19 -13.99 -15.93
N LEU A 203 -11.18 -13.22 -15.55
CA LEU A 203 -10.67 -12.12 -16.34
C LEU A 203 -10.04 -12.59 -17.64
N LEU A 204 -9.18 -13.62 -17.57
CA LEU A 204 -8.48 -14.18 -18.74
C LEU A 204 -9.41 -14.96 -19.67
N GLU A 205 -10.40 -15.64 -19.12
CA GLU A 205 -11.44 -16.32 -19.91
C GLU A 205 -12.22 -15.29 -20.73
N ARG A 206 -12.72 -14.24 -20.11
CA ARG A 206 -13.41 -13.16 -20.81
C ARG A 206 -12.55 -12.45 -21.85
N LEU A 207 -11.26 -12.26 -21.57
CA LEU A 207 -10.33 -11.66 -22.53
C LEU A 207 -10.22 -12.45 -23.84
N VAL A 208 -10.41 -13.78 -23.78
CA VAL A 208 -10.31 -14.67 -24.95
C VAL A 208 -11.65 -14.84 -25.63
N ASP A 209 -12.72 -14.98 -24.85
CA ASP A 209 -14.02 -15.42 -25.33
C ASP A 209 -14.96 -14.26 -25.70
N ASP A 210 -14.76 -13.09 -25.08
CA ASP A 210 -15.60 -11.89 -25.26
C ASP A 210 -14.97 -10.94 -26.27
N LYS A 211 -15.52 -10.87 -27.48
CA LYS A 211 -15.02 -9.96 -28.54
C LYS A 211 -15.17 -8.48 -28.21
N ASP A 212 -16.11 -8.16 -27.32
CA ASP A 212 -16.39 -6.79 -26.86
C ASP A 212 -15.69 -6.48 -25.53
N PHE A 213 -14.72 -7.33 -25.13
CA PHE A 213 -13.98 -7.13 -23.89
C PHE A 213 -13.22 -5.80 -23.92
N PRO A 214 -13.42 -4.92 -22.93
CA PRO A 214 -12.99 -3.53 -23.04
C PRO A 214 -11.48 -3.31 -22.85
N LEU A 215 -10.70 -4.34 -22.47
CA LEU A 215 -9.25 -4.24 -22.24
C LEU A 215 -8.49 -5.17 -23.18
N SER A 216 -7.37 -4.69 -23.69
CA SER A 216 -6.42 -5.51 -24.43
C SER A 216 -5.62 -6.43 -23.49
N ARG A 217 -5.03 -7.51 -24.03
CA ARG A 217 -4.13 -8.39 -23.27
C ARG A 217 -2.97 -7.61 -22.65
N VAL A 218 -2.42 -6.64 -23.36
CA VAL A 218 -1.30 -5.82 -22.88
C VAL A 218 -1.72 -4.98 -21.67
N GLU A 219 -2.92 -4.40 -21.68
CA GLU A 219 -3.47 -3.65 -20.54
C GLU A 219 -3.72 -4.56 -19.34
N VAL A 220 -4.28 -5.75 -19.57
CA VAL A 220 -4.49 -6.74 -18.49
C VAL A 220 -3.17 -7.14 -17.86
N VAL A 221 -2.16 -7.47 -18.67
CA VAL A 221 -0.81 -7.80 -18.16
C VAL A 221 -0.20 -6.63 -17.40
N ALA A 222 -0.34 -5.40 -17.89
CA ALA A 222 0.17 -4.21 -17.21
C ALA A 222 -0.50 -3.98 -15.84
N VAL A 223 -1.81 -4.20 -15.73
CA VAL A 223 -2.54 -4.15 -14.46
C VAL A 223 -2.02 -5.22 -13.50
N ILE A 224 -1.84 -6.46 -13.96
CA ILE A 224 -1.34 -7.55 -13.12
C ILE A 224 0.10 -7.25 -12.66
N LEU A 225 0.96 -6.73 -13.54
CA LEU A 225 2.31 -6.30 -13.18
C LEU A 225 2.31 -5.21 -12.11
N LEU A 226 1.38 -4.25 -12.21
CA LEU A 226 1.21 -3.21 -11.20
C LEU A 226 0.83 -3.81 -9.83
N LEU A 227 -0.06 -4.81 -9.81
CA LEU A 227 -0.41 -5.54 -8.59
C LEU A 227 0.79 -6.28 -7.99
N PHE A 228 1.62 -6.92 -8.83
CA PHE A 228 2.81 -7.66 -8.40
C PHE A 228 4.03 -6.77 -8.13
N SER A 229 3.91 -5.48 -8.23
CA SER A 229 4.96 -4.52 -7.89
C SER A 229 4.57 -3.72 -6.63
N VAL A 230 4.36 -2.44 -6.78
CA VAL A 230 4.09 -1.51 -5.68
C VAL A 230 2.75 -1.77 -5.00
N ALA A 231 1.70 -1.96 -5.83
CA ALA A 231 0.33 -1.82 -5.35
C ALA A 231 -0.11 -2.95 -4.40
N GLY A 232 0.28 -4.19 -4.67
CA GLY A 232 -0.24 -5.35 -3.95
C GLY A 232 0.73 -5.97 -2.95
N ILE A 233 2.04 -5.70 -3.04
CA ILE A 233 3.04 -6.32 -2.18
C ILE A 233 3.64 -5.29 -1.22
N GLU A 234 4.27 -4.24 -1.74
CA GLU A 234 5.03 -3.31 -0.91
C GLU A 234 4.16 -2.52 0.06
N MET A 235 2.97 -2.09 -0.38
CA MET A 235 2.06 -1.31 0.47
C MET A 235 1.55 -2.13 1.66
N VAL A 236 1.15 -3.38 1.43
CA VAL A 236 0.65 -4.28 2.48
C VAL A 236 1.76 -4.65 3.46
N ALA A 237 2.93 -5.02 2.95
CA ALA A 237 4.09 -5.35 3.77
C ALA A 237 4.51 -4.16 4.67
N ALA A 238 4.51 -2.94 4.13
CA ALA A 238 4.87 -1.75 4.87
C ALA A 238 3.94 -1.50 6.07
N VAL A 239 2.61 -1.48 5.85
CA VAL A 239 1.65 -1.26 6.95
C VAL A 239 1.68 -2.40 7.96
N THR A 240 1.84 -3.66 7.51
CA THR A 240 1.99 -4.81 8.39
C THR A 240 3.21 -4.65 9.31
N CYS A 241 4.34 -4.17 8.79
CA CYS A 241 5.53 -3.90 9.61
C CYS A 241 5.30 -2.77 10.62
N PHE A 242 4.63 -1.68 10.23
CA PHE A 242 4.27 -0.62 11.16
C PHE A 242 3.30 -1.13 12.24
N ALA A 243 2.33 -1.97 11.89
CA ALA A 243 1.44 -2.60 12.85
C ALA A 243 2.21 -3.42 13.90
N LEU A 244 3.15 -4.26 13.47
CA LEU A 244 4.01 -5.01 14.38
C LEU A 244 4.91 -4.10 15.23
N LEU A 245 5.42 -2.99 14.67
CA LEU A 245 6.22 -2.02 15.41
C LEU A 245 5.40 -1.37 16.54
N HIS A 246 4.16 -0.95 16.26
CA HIS A 246 3.26 -0.40 17.28
C HIS A 246 2.99 -1.43 18.38
N LEU A 247 2.70 -2.68 18.01
CA LEU A 247 2.45 -3.75 18.97
C LEU A 247 3.71 -4.17 19.76
N ALA A 248 4.91 -4.03 19.20
CA ALA A 248 6.16 -4.26 19.92
C ALA A 248 6.44 -3.18 20.97
N ARG A 249 5.95 -1.96 20.75
CA ARG A 249 6.12 -0.79 21.63
C ARG A 249 5.02 -0.66 22.68
N ASP A 250 3.85 -1.23 22.42
CA ASP A 250 2.68 -1.15 23.29
C ASP A 250 2.20 -2.56 23.71
N PRO A 251 2.70 -3.05 24.87
CA PRO A 251 2.32 -4.34 25.42
C PRO A 251 0.85 -4.43 25.84
N GLU A 252 0.24 -3.29 26.27
CA GLU A 252 -1.15 -3.24 26.72
C GLU A 252 -2.10 -3.41 25.54
N LEU A 253 -1.90 -2.63 24.48
CA LEU A 253 -2.63 -2.76 23.22
C LEU A 253 -2.48 -4.17 22.63
N ARG A 254 -1.27 -4.74 22.66
CA ARG A 254 -1.01 -6.10 22.20
C ARG A 254 -1.80 -7.14 22.98
N ALA A 255 -1.86 -7.02 24.32
CA ALA A 255 -2.64 -7.89 25.18
C ALA A 255 -4.14 -7.77 24.87
N GLN A 256 -4.65 -6.54 24.72
CA GLN A 256 -6.04 -6.26 24.35
C GLN A 256 -6.43 -6.95 23.04
N LEU A 257 -5.64 -6.80 21.98
CA LEU A 257 -5.92 -7.40 20.67
C LEU A 257 -5.83 -8.93 20.69
N ARG A 258 -5.02 -9.49 21.57
CA ARG A 258 -4.94 -10.94 21.78
C ARG A 258 -6.18 -11.46 22.52
N GLU A 259 -6.66 -10.73 23.52
CA GLU A 259 -7.86 -11.08 24.29
C GLU A 259 -9.14 -10.90 23.47
N ASP A 260 -9.20 -9.85 22.66
CA ASP A 260 -10.31 -9.57 21.75
C ASP A 260 -9.82 -9.37 20.30
N PRO A 261 -9.60 -10.45 19.53
CA PRO A 261 -9.21 -10.39 18.14
C PRO A 261 -10.23 -9.71 17.21
N ALA A 262 -11.49 -9.51 17.66
CA ALA A 262 -12.50 -8.79 16.89
C ALA A 262 -12.14 -7.30 16.70
N GLN A 263 -11.23 -6.74 17.51
CA GLN A 263 -10.72 -5.38 17.35
C GLN A 263 -9.57 -5.26 16.32
N ILE A 264 -8.96 -6.36 15.87
CA ILE A 264 -7.85 -6.32 14.88
C ILE A 264 -8.24 -5.57 13.61
N PRO A 265 -9.42 -5.72 13.02
CA PRO A 265 -9.82 -4.91 11.87
C PRO A 265 -9.88 -3.41 12.15
N ALA A 266 -10.24 -2.99 13.38
CA ALA A 266 -10.21 -1.58 13.77
C ALA A 266 -8.77 -1.07 13.95
N PHE A 267 -7.91 -1.86 14.56
CA PHE A 267 -6.48 -1.59 14.67
C PHE A 267 -5.82 -1.42 13.28
N VAL A 268 -6.14 -2.27 12.31
CA VAL A 268 -5.64 -2.14 10.94
C VAL A 268 -6.07 -0.81 10.30
N GLU A 269 -7.30 -0.32 10.52
CA GLU A 269 -7.73 0.98 10.03
C GLU A 269 -6.92 2.13 10.67
N GLU A 270 -6.63 2.05 11.97
CA GLU A 270 -5.80 3.04 12.65
C GLU A 270 -4.35 2.99 12.16
N MET A 271 -3.79 1.82 11.87
CA MET A 271 -2.48 1.72 11.24
C MET A 271 -2.45 2.35 9.85
N LEU A 272 -3.48 2.14 9.04
CA LEU A 272 -3.61 2.79 7.74
C LEU A 272 -3.72 4.32 7.87
N ARG A 273 -4.38 4.80 8.91
CA ARG A 273 -4.52 6.24 9.20
C ARG A 273 -3.19 6.87 9.61
N LEU A 274 -2.47 6.24 10.55
CA LEU A 274 -1.26 6.77 11.16
C LEU A 274 -0.01 6.51 10.33
N GLU A 275 0.07 5.38 9.65
CA GLU A 275 1.25 4.86 8.99
C GLU A 275 0.97 4.57 7.51
N SER A 276 0.31 5.50 6.83
CA SER A 276 0.02 5.33 5.40
C SER A 276 1.31 5.04 4.61
N PRO A 277 1.37 3.94 3.84
CA PRO A 277 2.55 3.62 3.05
C PRO A 277 2.73 4.56 1.86
N GLY A 278 1.65 5.23 1.44
CA GLY A 278 1.65 6.35 0.51
C GLY A 278 1.19 7.62 1.23
N PRO A 279 2.06 8.29 2.01
CA PRO A 279 1.65 9.40 2.88
C PRO A 279 1.12 10.61 2.12
N ALA A 280 1.54 10.78 0.87
CA ALA A 280 1.00 11.78 -0.05
C ALA A 280 1.00 11.23 -1.48
N ILE A 281 0.00 11.62 -2.27
CA ILE A 281 -0.13 11.23 -3.68
C ILE A 281 -0.12 12.45 -4.59
N PRO A 282 0.55 12.37 -5.76
CA PRO A 282 0.63 13.49 -6.69
C PRO A 282 -0.65 13.66 -7.50
N ARG A 283 -0.94 14.92 -7.82
CA ARG A 283 -1.88 15.38 -8.84
C ARG A 283 -1.24 16.51 -9.63
N MET A 284 -1.84 16.84 -10.74
CA MET A 284 -1.48 18.02 -11.53
C MET A 284 -2.74 18.85 -11.75
N THR A 285 -2.65 20.18 -11.56
CA THR A 285 -3.75 21.09 -11.86
C THR A 285 -3.88 21.27 -13.37
N THR A 286 -5.11 21.22 -13.88
CA THR A 286 -5.41 21.53 -15.31
C THR A 286 -5.67 23.01 -15.54
N ARG A 287 -5.96 23.75 -14.48
CA ARG A 287 -6.25 25.19 -14.45
C ARG A 287 -5.74 25.79 -13.16
N GLU A 288 -5.69 27.10 -13.09
CA GLU A 288 -5.46 27.83 -11.84
C GLU A 288 -6.59 27.55 -10.81
N VAL A 289 -6.20 27.39 -9.56
CA VAL A 289 -7.12 27.12 -8.43
C VAL A 289 -6.72 27.92 -7.20
N ASP A 290 -7.72 28.43 -6.48
CA ASP A 290 -7.53 29.07 -5.18
C ASP A 290 -7.95 28.12 -4.06
N ILE A 291 -7.04 27.84 -3.12
CA ILE A 291 -7.29 26.99 -1.96
C ILE A 291 -6.77 27.71 -0.72
N GLY A 292 -7.66 28.01 0.23
CA GLY A 292 -7.29 28.65 1.48
C GLY A 292 -6.57 29.99 1.33
N GLY A 293 -6.85 30.73 0.25
CA GLY A 293 -6.22 32.02 -0.05
C GLY A 293 -4.87 31.93 -0.77
N VAL A 294 -4.46 30.74 -1.19
CA VAL A 294 -3.26 30.52 -2.00
C VAL A 294 -3.67 30.15 -3.42
N THR A 295 -3.17 30.89 -4.38
CA THR A 295 -3.40 30.63 -5.81
C THR A 295 -2.35 29.61 -6.30
N ILE A 296 -2.78 28.45 -6.74
CA ILE A 296 -1.96 27.41 -7.36
C ILE A 296 -2.10 27.53 -8.88
N PRO A 297 -1.04 27.79 -9.63
CA PRO A 297 -1.11 27.94 -11.09
C PRO A 297 -1.56 26.65 -11.80
N ALA A 298 -2.04 26.79 -13.02
CA ALA A 298 -2.27 25.64 -13.91
C ALA A 298 -0.96 24.86 -14.14
N HIS A 299 -1.11 23.57 -14.33
CA HIS A 299 0.00 22.64 -14.56
C HIS A 299 1.01 22.52 -13.41
N SER A 300 0.59 22.86 -12.20
CA SER A 300 1.38 22.69 -10.98
C SER A 300 1.25 21.29 -10.42
N ALA A 301 2.35 20.75 -9.89
CA ALA A 301 2.32 19.53 -9.09
C ALA A 301 1.66 19.83 -7.73
N VAL A 302 0.67 19.03 -7.36
CA VAL A 302 -0.04 19.13 -6.08
C VAL A 302 -0.01 17.76 -5.39
N TRP A 303 0.52 17.75 -4.19
CA TRP A 303 0.61 16.56 -3.37
C TRP A 303 -0.53 16.55 -2.34
N LEU A 304 -1.40 15.58 -2.46
CA LEU A 304 -2.49 15.37 -1.50
C LEU A 304 -1.94 14.61 -0.31
N ALA A 305 -1.76 15.28 0.83
CA ALA A 305 -1.18 14.71 2.05
C ALA A 305 -2.21 13.82 2.76
N LEU A 306 -2.38 12.58 2.30
CA LEU A 306 -3.38 11.63 2.78
C LEU A 306 -3.22 11.30 4.26
N GLU A 307 -1.97 11.18 4.72
CA GLU A 307 -1.66 10.89 6.11
C GLU A 307 -1.94 12.09 7.01
N ALA A 308 -1.56 13.31 6.59
CA ALA A 308 -1.90 14.53 7.31
C ALA A 308 -3.42 14.67 7.47
N ALA A 309 -4.18 14.47 6.38
CA ALA A 309 -5.64 14.50 6.38
C ALA A 309 -6.28 13.41 7.26
N GLY A 310 -5.65 12.25 7.38
CA GLY A 310 -6.08 11.18 8.28
C GLY A 310 -5.83 11.52 9.75
N ARG A 311 -4.69 12.11 10.07
CA ARG A 311 -4.33 12.52 11.44
C ARG A 311 -5.21 13.67 11.96
N ALA A 312 -5.73 14.52 11.09
CA ALA A 312 -6.63 15.61 11.48
C ALA A 312 -7.91 15.13 12.21
N ASN A 313 -8.30 13.87 12.05
CA ASN A 313 -9.53 13.32 12.67
C ASN A 313 -9.32 12.62 14.03
N GLY A 314 -8.14 12.12 14.32
CA GLY A 314 -7.91 11.32 15.52
C GLY A 314 -6.57 11.58 16.19
N GLY A 315 -5.82 12.61 15.71
CA GLY A 315 -4.48 12.90 16.24
C GLY A 315 -3.45 11.87 15.81
N ASP A 316 -2.37 11.79 16.57
CA ASP A 316 -1.19 10.97 16.27
C ASP A 316 -1.18 9.61 17.00
N GLU A 317 -2.20 9.34 17.79
CA GLU A 317 -2.34 8.12 18.58
C GLU A 317 -3.50 7.27 18.05
N ILE A 318 -3.53 5.99 18.44
CA ILE A 318 -4.66 5.10 18.17
C ILE A 318 -5.87 5.61 18.94
N SER A 319 -6.96 5.85 18.24
CA SER A 319 -8.19 6.36 18.84
C SER A 319 -8.91 5.26 19.64
N MET A 320 -9.24 5.57 20.88
CA MET A 320 -10.00 4.68 21.77
C MET A 320 -11.33 5.33 22.17
N ASP A 321 -12.36 4.52 22.43
CA ASP A 321 -13.60 5.00 23.02
C ASP A 321 -13.55 4.99 24.56
N SER A 322 -14.66 5.38 25.21
CA SER A 322 -14.77 5.39 26.66
C SER A 322 -14.71 4.01 27.31
N ASN A 323 -14.86 2.93 26.54
CA ASN A 323 -14.78 1.54 27.00
C ASN A 323 -13.38 0.94 26.75
N GLY A 324 -12.49 1.70 26.12
CA GLY A 324 -11.17 1.22 25.71
C GLY A 324 -11.17 0.41 24.42
N GLU A 325 -12.23 0.46 23.62
CA GLU A 325 -12.27 -0.19 22.32
C GLU A 325 -11.68 0.73 21.24
N ILE A 326 -10.99 0.13 20.26
CA ILE A 326 -10.36 0.87 19.17
C ILE A 326 -11.43 1.45 18.26
N GLN A 327 -11.46 2.79 18.16
CA GLN A 327 -12.34 3.51 17.25
C GLN A 327 -11.72 3.70 15.89
N ARG A 328 -12.46 3.32 14.84
CA ARG A 328 -12.08 3.61 13.45
C ARG A 328 -12.31 5.07 13.15
N GLN A 329 -11.23 5.79 12.92
CA GLN A 329 -11.31 7.16 12.44
C GLN A 329 -11.29 7.19 10.91
N ARG A 330 -11.88 8.25 10.35
CA ARG A 330 -11.88 8.45 8.90
C ARG A 330 -10.46 8.74 8.41
N HIS A 331 -10.00 8.01 7.41
CA HIS A 331 -8.71 8.23 6.78
C HIS A 331 -8.77 8.14 5.26
N TRP A 332 -7.69 8.58 4.61
CA TRP A 332 -7.57 8.66 3.16
C TRP A 332 -6.45 7.75 2.60
N ALA A 333 -5.92 6.81 3.37
CA ALA A 333 -4.82 5.94 2.94
C ALA A 333 -5.10 5.18 1.63
N PHE A 334 -6.36 4.93 1.33
CA PHE A 334 -6.81 4.33 0.06
C PHE A 334 -7.21 5.36 -1.00
N GLY A 335 -6.89 6.65 -0.82
CA GLY A 335 -7.34 7.70 -1.70
C GLY A 335 -8.85 7.86 -1.73
N GLY A 336 -9.36 8.46 -2.80
CA GLY A 336 -10.79 8.74 -2.99
C GLY A 336 -11.15 8.99 -4.44
N GLY A 337 -12.45 9.19 -4.70
CA GLY A 337 -12.96 9.49 -6.03
C GLY A 337 -12.70 8.37 -7.04
N MET A 338 -12.42 8.77 -8.26
CA MET A 338 -12.20 7.88 -9.39
C MET A 338 -11.04 6.89 -9.15
N HIS A 339 -9.95 7.36 -8.55
CA HIS A 339 -8.75 6.57 -8.29
C HIS A 339 -8.71 5.92 -6.89
N ARG A 340 -9.85 5.76 -6.23
CA ARG A 340 -9.89 5.03 -4.97
C ARG A 340 -9.28 3.64 -5.15
N CYS A 341 -8.44 3.23 -4.19
CA CYS A 341 -7.70 1.98 -4.28
C CYS A 341 -8.60 0.77 -4.61
N LEU A 342 -8.24 0.06 -5.67
CA LEU A 342 -8.93 -1.15 -6.10
C LEU A 342 -8.79 -2.28 -5.08
N GLY A 343 -7.59 -2.44 -4.51
CA GLY A 343 -7.21 -3.50 -3.58
C GLY A 343 -7.61 -3.28 -2.13
N LEU A 344 -8.37 -2.24 -1.80
CA LEU A 344 -8.65 -1.83 -0.42
C LEU A 344 -9.26 -2.94 0.47
N HIS A 345 -10.08 -3.83 -0.09
CA HIS A 345 -10.68 -4.94 0.65
C HIS A 345 -9.69 -6.10 0.84
N LEU A 346 -8.87 -6.37 -0.17
CA LEU A 346 -7.82 -7.38 -0.10
C LEU A 346 -6.75 -6.98 0.93
N ALA A 347 -6.24 -5.76 0.87
CA ALA A 347 -5.24 -5.25 1.81
C ALA A 347 -5.69 -5.38 3.28
N ARG A 348 -6.96 -5.06 3.56
CA ARG A 348 -7.54 -5.23 4.91
C ARG A 348 -7.58 -6.68 5.36
N LEU A 349 -7.97 -7.59 4.47
CA LEU A 349 -7.99 -9.03 4.76
C LEU A 349 -6.57 -9.55 5.03
N GLU A 350 -5.62 -9.18 4.20
CA GLU A 350 -4.22 -9.61 4.34
C GLU A 350 -3.61 -9.13 5.65
N MET A 351 -3.72 -7.84 5.95
CA MET A 351 -3.17 -7.27 7.17
C MET A 351 -3.83 -7.86 8.43
N ALA A 352 -5.16 -7.96 8.44
CA ALA A 352 -5.87 -8.54 9.58
C ALA A 352 -5.50 -10.02 9.80
N ALA A 353 -5.41 -10.80 8.73
CA ALA A 353 -5.00 -12.20 8.82
C ALA A 353 -3.58 -12.33 9.38
N PHE A 354 -2.62 -11.53 8.90
CA PHE A 354 -1.24 -11.60 9.37
C PHE A 354 -1.11 -11.22 10.85
N VAL A 355 -1.74 -10.12 11.27
CA VAL A 355 -1.71 -9.67 12.69
C VAL A 355 -2.37 -10.71 13.59
N THR A 356 -3.50 -11.29 13.19
CA THR A 356 -4.19 -12.35 13.95
C THR A 356 -3.29 -13.57 14.17
N GLU A 357 -2.68 -14.05 13.08
CA GLU A 357 -1.85 -15.25 13.14
C GLU A 357 -0.53 -15.01 13.87
N TRP A 358 0.02 -13.79 13.78
CA TRP A 358 1.19 -13.38 14.54
C TRP A 358 0.90 -13.39 16.03
N LEU A 359 -0.14 -12.68 16.48
CA LEU A 359 -0.50 -12.57 17.90
C LEU A 359 -0.88 -13.93 18.52
N SER A 360 -1.44 -14.83 17.73
CA SER A 360 -1.79 -16.19 18.15
C SER A 360 -0.56 -17.05 18.44
N ARG A 361 0.57 -16.86 17.72
CA ARG A 361 1.77 -17.70 17.79
C ARG A 361 2.92 -17.07 18.55
N ILE A 362 3.00 -15.75 18.49
CA ILE A 362 4.02 -14.94 19.13
C ILE A 362 3.32 -13.86 19.96
N PRO A 363 2.71 -14.28 21.10
CA PRO A 363 1.86 -13.38 21.90
C PRO A 363 2.65 -12.28 22.61
N ASN A 364 3.93 -12.54 22.93
CA ASN A 364 4.80 -11.61 23.62
C ASN A 364 6.07 -11.38 22.80
N PHE A 365 6.29 -10.16 22.35
CA PHE A 365 7.46 -9.79 21.56
C PHE A 365 7.79 -8.33 21.79
N GLU A 366 9.04 -7.97 21.52
CA GLU A 366 9.56 -6.61 21.65
C GLU A 366 10.60 -6.32 20.58
N LEU A 367 11.03 -5.09 20.48
CA LEU A 367 12.18 -4.74 19.65
C LEU A 367 13.45 -5.39 20.21
N GLU A 368 14.34 -5.83 19.33
CA GLU A 368 15.65 -6.32 19.76
C GLU A 368 16.40 -5.21 20.50
N PRO A 369 17.08 -5.51 21.65
CA PRO A 369 17.77 -4.52 22.43
C PRO A 369 18.82 -3.76 21.62
N GLY A 370 18.78 -2.42 21.73
CA GLY A 370 19.69 -1.54 20.98
C GLY A 370 19.31 -1.35 19.50
N PHE A 371 18.27 -2.01 19.03
CA PHE A 371 17.77 -1.80 17.66
C PHE A 371 16.81 -0.60 17.62
N SER A 372 17.00 0.26 16.62
CA SER A 372 16.09 1.39 16.32
C SER A 372 15.64 1.27 14.86
N PRO A 373 14.35 1.03 14.60
CA PRO A 373 13.84 0.94 13.24
C PRO A 373 13.94 2.30 12.53
N ALA A 374 14.41 2.28 11.29
CA ALA A 374 14.51 3.48 10.45
C ALA A 374 13.40 3.48 9.39
N VAL A 375 12.71 4.61 9.28
CA VAL A 375 11.78 4.87 8.19
C VAL A 375 12.59 5.19 6.93
N VAL A 376 12.29 4.52 5.84
CA VAL A 376 12.95 4.70 4.55
C VAL A 376 11.91 4.81 3.43
N HIS A 377 12.33 5.37 2.30
CA HIS A 377 11.49 5.48 1.11
C HIS A 377 12.09 4.65 -0.01
N LYS A 378 11.27 3.83 -0.63
CA LYS A 378 11.64 3.12 -1.86
C LYS A 378 11.55 4.07 -3.07
N PRO A 379 12.26 3.78 -4.17
CA PRO A 379 12.10 4.51 -5.43
C PRO A 379 10.64 4.59 -5.89
N THR A 380 9.84 3.59 -5.53
CA THR A 380 8.40 3.49 -5.77
C THR A 380 7.54 4.46 -4.96
N SER A 381 8.14 5.28 -4.10
CA SER A 381 7.47 6.22 -3.19
C SER A 381 6.76 5.57 -2.00
N VAL A 382 6.97 4.27 -1.77
CA VAL A 382 6.44 3.59 -0.58
C VAL A 382 7.30 3.92 0.63
N THR A 383 6.64 4.40 1.67
CA THR A 383 7.25 4.60 3.00
C THR A 383 7.17 3.30 3.79
N HIS A 384 8.31 2.81 4.23
CA HIS A 384 8.39 1.54 4.96
C HIS A 384 9.54 1.55 5.99
N LEU A 385 9.66 0.48 6.78
CA LEU A 385 10.81 0.25 7.65
C LEU A 385 11.93 -0.43 6.86
N GLY A 386 13.17 0.03 7.03
CA GLY A 386 14.34 -0.61 6.40
C GLY A 386 14.58 -2.04 6.90
N SER A 387 14.33 -2.24 8.20
CA SER A 387 14.27 -3.54 8.88
C SER A 387 13.41 -3.42 10.12
N LEU A 388 12.93 -4.55 10.66
CA LEU A 388 12.21 -4.62 11.92
C LEU A 388 12.65 -5.86 12.69
N MET A 389 13.68 -5.69 13.52
CA MET A 389 14.21 -6.75 14.34
C MET A 389 13.37 -6.92 15.60
N LEU A 390 12.66 -8.05 15.68
CA LEU A 390 11.82 -8.44 16.80
C LEU A 390 12.42 -9.64 17.51
N ARG A 391 12.23 -9.69 18.83
CA ARG A 391 12.56 -10.85 19.66
C ARG A 391 11.42 -11.21 20.60
N TRP A 392 11.41 -12.45 21.04
CA TRP A 392 10.47 -13.00 22.04
C TRP A 392 11.12 -14.14 22.82
N ALA A 393 10.61 -14.43 23.99
CA ALA A 393 11.07 -15.61 24.73
C ALA A 393 10.56 -16.88 24.02
N ASP A 394 11.39 -17.89 24.02
CA ASP A 394 10.97 -19.23 23.60
C ASP A 394 10.17 -19.84 24.76
N ASP A 395 8.85 -19.77 24.66
CA ASP A 395 7.94 -20.36 25.69
C ASP A 395 8.06 -21.90 25.75
N SER A 396 8.92 -22.52 24.95
CA SER A 396 9.21 -23.95 24.95
C SER A 396 10.36 -24.35 25.90
N GLN A 397 11.04 -23.38 26.53
CA GLN A 397 12.03 -23.67 27.57
C GLN A 397 11.39 -23.47 28.96
N PRO A 398 11.44 -24.50 29.85
CA PRO A 398 10.90 -24.44 31.20
C PRO A 398 11.65 -23.48 32.12
#